data_2229c0f08ce42d538ebb056a245bda5c
#
_entry.id   2229c0f08ce42d538ebb056a245bda5c
#
_cell.length_a   1.000
_cell.length_b   1.000
_cell.length_c   1.000
_cell.angle_alpha   90.00
_cell.angle_beta   90.00
_cell.angle_gamma   90.00
#
_symmetry.space_group_name_H-M   'P 1'
#
loop_
_entity.id
_entity.type
_entity.pdbx_description
1 polymer ?
#
loop_
_entity_poly.entity_id
_entity_poly.type
_entity_poly.pdbx_seq_one_letter_code
_entity_poly.pdbx_strand_id
1 'polypeptide(L)'
;MTKKLLNLGFIDEFGNDLNQKHVVNFSYLMFCASCLFMVVMFFYRQMPSIAFFSFMGLVVGLVGLRYNYIGLFSRAQLLMPIVKIGQITILSLFYFGSASGFHWLFVNVIAYSFIVFRADQRFIKYWVVAGSVVLFLVCEFLNTKGLYLTSPDQSIVLTAVFLCVCFYFAVVINLVMSRLKAVNSHLRTLAERDELTGLSNRRKVLADAVNIFADSPCVRIVVA
;
A
#
# COMPACT_ATOMS: atom_id res chain seq x y z
N MET A 1 -4.77 34.22 -13.37
CA MET A 1 -5.61 33.20 -12.70
C MET A 1 -5.16 31.77 -12.98
N THR A 2 -4.78 31.42 -14.20
CA THR A 2 -4.32 30.08 -14.63
C THR A 2 -3.02 29.58 -13.98
N LYS A 3 -2.05 30.44 -13.64
CA LYS A 3 -0.78 30.02 -12.98
C LYS A 3 -0.93 29.54 -11.53
N LYS A 4 -1.95 30.02 -10.79
CA LYS A 4 -2.19 29.59 -9.39
C LYS A 4 -2.84 28.21 -9.31
N LEU A 5 -3.69 27.86 -10.29
CA LEU A 5 -4.28 26.53 -10.40
C LEU A 5 -3.25 25.48 -10.84
N LEU A 6 -2.27 25.85 -11.69
CA LEU A 6 -1.16 24.98 -12.06
C LEU A 6 -0.23 24.68 -10.87
N ASN A 7 0.01 25.67 -9.99
CA ASN A 7 0.84 25.47 -8.79
C ASN A 7 0.17 24.59 -7.72
N LEU A 8 -1.16 24.64 -7.58
CA LEU A 8 -1.90 23.75 -6.68
C LEU A 8 -1.82 22.28 -7.13
N GLY A 9 -1.94 22.04 -8.46
CA GLY A 9 -1.75 20.70 -9.03
C GLY A 9 -0.32 20.18 -8.85
N PHE A 10 0.68 21.05 -8.91
CA PHE A 10 2.09 20.69 -8.77
C PHE A 10 2.45 20.26 -7.33
N ILE A 11 1.88 20.93 -6.32
CA ILE A 11 2.07 20.56 -4.91
C ILE A 11 1.38 19.23 -4.60
N ASP A 12 0.18 18.96 -5.14
CA ASP A 12 -0.53 17.70 -4.98
C ASP A 12 0.19 16.54 -5.71
N GLU A 13 0.74 16.77 -6.92
CA GLU A 13 1.53 15.76 -7.62
C GLU A 13 2.82 15.42 -6.85
N PHE A 14 3.55 16.40 -6.36
CA PHE A 14 4.80 16.18 -5.65
C PHE A 14 4.59 15.48 -4.29
N GLY A 15 3.56 15.87 -3.54
CA GLY A 15 3.19 15.22 -2.28
C GLY A 15 2.70 13.78 -2.49
N ASN A 16 1.92 13.53 -3.55
CA ASN A 16 1.46 12.19 -3.90
C ASN A 16 2.60 11.27 -4.34
N ASP A 17 3.56 11.76 -5.14
CA ASP A 17 4.71 10.99 -5.58
C ASP A 17 5.62 10.58 -4.42
N LEU A 18 5.86 11.47 -3.47
CA LEU A 18 6.66 11.17 -2.27
C LEU A 18 6.01 10.06 -1.43
N ASN A 19 4.70 10.17 -1.20
CA ASN A 19 3.94 9.15 -0.47
C ASN A 19 3.91 7.80 -1.20
N GLN A 20 3.79 7.79 -2.53
CA GLN A 20 3.84 6.54 -3.31
C GLN A 20 5.21 5.88 -3.23
N LYS A 21 6.31 6.64 -3.28
CA LYS A 21 7.67 6.12 -3.09
C LYS A 21 7.85 5.45 -1.73
N HIS A 22 7.30 6.04 -0.66
CA HIS A 22 7.34 5.44 0.68
C HIS A 22 6.55 4.13 0.74
N VAL A 23 5.37 4.07 0.12
CA VAL A 23 4.56 2.83 0.05
C VAL A 23 5.31 1.74 -0.71
N VAL A 24 5.92 2.08 -1.84
CA VAL A 24 6.72 1.14 -2.63
C VAL A 24 7.91 0.62 -1.82
N ASN A 25 8.66 1.50 -1.15
CA ASN A 25 9.77 1.10 -0.29
C ASN A 25 9.32 0.18 0.84
N PHE A 26 8.26 0.56 1.55
CA PHE A 26 7.69 -0.26 2.63
C PHE A 26 7.29 -1.65 2.12
N SER A 27 6.62 -1.71 0.96
CA SER A 27 6.21 -2.99 0.36
C SER A 27 7.40 -3.88 -0.01
N TYR A 28 8.50 -3.29 -0.51
CA TYR A 28 9.73 -4.03 -0.78
C TYR A 28 10.42 -4.50 0.50
N LEU A 29 10.48 -3.67 1.54
CA LEU A 29 11.07 -4.05 2.83
C LEU A 29 10.32 -5.22 3.45
N MET A 30 8.98 -5.18 3.45
CA MET A 30 8.15 -6.28 3.93
C MET A 30 8.33 -7.54 3.08
N PHE A 31 8.46 -7.38 1.77
CA PHE A 31 8.73 -8.50 0.87
C PHE A 31 10.10 -9.13 1.13
N CYS A 32 11.15 -8.32 1.26
CA CYS A 32 12.50 -8.81 1.58
C CYS A 32 12.54 -9.50 2.95
N ALA A 33 11.86 -8.93 3.96
CA ALA A 33 11.78 -9.54 5.29
C ALA A 33 11.06 -10.91 5.24
N SER A 34 9.97 -11.01 4.49
CA SER A 34 9.26 -12.28 4.32
C SER A 34 10.10 -13.32 3.55
N CYS A 35 10.81 -12.90 2.49
CA CYS A 35 11.72 -13.79 1.76
C CYS A 35 12.86 -14.26 2.64
N LEU A 36 13.47 -13.39 3.44
CA LEU A 36 14.54 -13.74 4.38
C LEU A 36 14.06 -14.75 5.43
N PHE A 37 12.87 -14.50 6.00
CA PHE A 37 12.24 -15.46 6.93
C PHE A 37 12.04 -16.83 6.29
N MET A 38 11.54 -16.86 5.06
CA MET A 38 11.35 -18.11 4.30
C MET A 38 12.69 -18.81 4.03
N VAL A 39 13.73 -18.08 3.65
CA VAL A 39 15.08 -18.66 3.44
C VAL A 39 15.55 -19.34 4.71
N VAL A 40 15.53 -18.66 5.85
CA VAL A 40 15.99 -19.19 7.13
C VAL A 40 15.16 -20.40 7.56
N MET A 41 13.84 -20.28 7.51
CA MET A 41 12.91 -21.32 7.92
C MET A 41 13.09 -22.61 7.10
N PHE A 42 13.13 -22.49 5.76
CA PHE A 42 13.20 -23.67 4.88
C PHE A 42 14.61 -24.22 4.74
N PHE A 43 15.63 -23.42 4.96
CA PHE A 43 16.99 -23.92 5.11
C PHE A 43 17.12 -24.81 6.38
N TYR A 44 16.57 -24.34 7.51
CA TYR A 44 16.52 -25.13 8.75
C TYR A 44 15.71 -26.43 8.59
N ARG A 45 14.64 -26.40 7.81
CA ARG A 45 13.79 -27.58 7.50
C ARG A 45 14.37 -28.50 6.42
N GLN A 46 15.60 -28.28 5.98
CA GLN A 46 16.28 -29.06 4.93
C GLN A 46 15.49 -29.12 3.60
N MET A 47 14.83 -28.01 3.25
CA MET A 47 14.11 -27.83 2.00
C MET A 47 14.83 -26.80 1.08
N PRO A 48 16.00 -27.16 0.51
CA PRO A 48 16.87 -26.19 -0.16
C PRO A 48 16.26 -25.56 -1.42
N SER A 49 15.35 -26.27 -2.09
CA SER A 49 14.68 -25.72 -3.29
C SER A 49 13.79 -24.52 -2.97
N ILE A 50 13.00 -24.60 -1.88
CA ILE A 50 12.15 -23.47 -1.45
C ILE A 50 13.00 -22.34 -0.90
N ALA A 51 14.04 -22.65 -0.12
CA ALA A 51 14.98 -21.67 0.40
C ALA A 51 15.68 -20.91 -0.75
N PHE A 52 16.16 -21.62 -1.76
CA PHE A 52 16.78 -21.03 -2.95
C PHE A 52 15.81 -20.11 -3.73
N PHE A 53 14.57 -20.58 -3.95
CA PHE A 53 13.55 -19.78 -4.63
C PHE A 53 13.19 -18.51 -3.85
N SER A 54 13.10 -18.61 -2.52
CA SER A 54 12.88 -17.46 -1.64
C SER A 54 14.08 -16.50 -1.64
N PHE A 55 15.30 -17.03 -1.72
CA PHE A 55 16.53 -16.24 -1.87
C PHE A 55 16.52 -15.45 -3.19
N MET A 56 16.12 -16.04 -4.30
CA MET A 56 15.94 -15.31 -5.56
C MET A 56 14.92 -14.17 -5.43
N GLY A 57 13.82 -14.41 -4.74
CA GLY A 57 12.83 -13.36 -4.40
C GLY A 57 13.46 -12.21 -3.61
N LEU A 58 14.31 -12.53 -2.61
CA LEU A 58 15.03 -11.53 -1.82
C LEU A 58 15.96 -10.68 -2.70
N VAL A 59 16.74 -11.29 -3.59
CA VAL A 59 17.63 -10.58 -4.51
C VAL A 59 16.82 -9.62 -5.41
N VAL A 60 15.73 -10.08 -5.98
CA VAL A 60 14.87 -9.23 -6.83
C VAL A 60 14.21 -8.12 -6.00
N GLY A 61 13.83 -8.39 -4.76
CA GLY A 61 13.33 -7.38 -3.84
C GLY A 61 14.35 -6.26 -3.57
N LEU A 62 15.62 -6.61 -3.35
CA LEU A 62 16.71 -5.65 -3.17
C LEU A 62 16.99 -4.83 -4.44
N VAL A 63 16.91 -5.46 -5.62
CA VAL A 63 16.99 -4.75 -6.90
C VAL A 63 15.85 -3.74 -7.05
N GLY A 64 14.63 -4.10 -6.65
CA GLY A 64 13.48 -3.20 -6.65
C GLY A 64 13.67 -2.00 -5.72
N LEU A 65 14.19 -2.21 -4.50
CA LEU A 65 14.58 -1.12 -3.59
C LEU A 65 15.62 -0.20 -4.24
N ARG A 66 16.63 -0.79 -4.89
CA ARG A 66 17.65 -0.03 -5.60
C ARG A 66 17.06 0.82 -6.72
N TYR A 67 16.14 0.26 -7.51
CA TYR A 67 15.45 1.03 -8.57
C TYR A 67 14.69 2.23 -8.00
N ASN A 68 13.99 2.06 -6.88
CA ASN A 68 13.29 3.16 -6.24
C ASN A 68 14.25 4.23 -5.70
N TYR A 69 15.39 3.80 -5.13
CA TYR A 69 16.42 4.70 -4.60
C TYR A 69 17.07 5.56 -5.70
N ILE A 70 17.40 4.98 -6.85
CA ILE A 70 18.03 5.70 -7.99
C ILE A 70 17.02 6.47 -8.86
N GLY A 71 15.76 6.56 -8.44
CA GLY A 71 14.74 7.35 -9.14
C GLY A 71 14.02 6.62 -10.29
N LEU A 72 14.28 5.34 -10.52
CA LEU A 72 13.57 4.52 -11.51
C LEU A 72 12.22 4.01 -10.95
N PHE A 73 11.42 4.94 -10.44
CA PHE A 73 10.19 4.66 -9.70
C PHE A 73 9.21 3.78 -10.48
N SER A 74 8.95 4.08 -11.76
CA SER A 74 8.01 3.31 -12.59
C SER A 74 8.43 1.85 -12.75
N ARG A 75 9.73 1.57 -12.83
CA ARG A 75 10.26 0.19 -12.90
C ARG A 75 10.10 -0.52 -11.57
N ALA A 76 10.42 0.14 -10.45
CA ALA A 76 10.20 -0.41 -9.13
C ALA A 76 8.72 -0.72 -8.87
N GLN A 77 7.84 0.19 -9.27
CA GLN A 77 6.39 0.07 -9.12
C GLN A 77 5.83 -1.17 -9.83
N LEU A 78 6.31 -1.46 -11.04
CA LEU A 78 5.88 -2.61 -11.86
C LEU A 78 6.53 -3.94 -11.44
N LEU A 79 7.80 -3.90 -11.06
CA LEU A 79 8.56 -5.10 -10.68
C LEU A 79 7.93 -5.81 -9.48
N MET A 80 7.44 -5.05 -8.52
CA MET A 80 6.89 -5.58 -7.27
C MET A 80 5.70 -6.54 -7.47
N PRO A 81 4.61 -6.16 -8.17
CA PRO A 81 3.49 -7.07 -8.39
C PRO A 81 3.89 -8.28 -9.25
N ILE A 82 4.72 -8.10 -10.28
CA ILE A 82 5.16 -9.20 -11.15
C ILE A 82 5.89 -10.27 -10.34
N VAL A 83 6.85 -9.87 -9.52
CA VAL A 83 7.64 -10.81 -8.71
C VAL A 83 6.77 -11.49 -7.65
N LYS A 84 5.93 -10.72 -6.95
CA LYS A 84 5.00 -11.30 -5.96
C LYS A 84 4.03 -12.29 -6.60
N ILE A 85 3.40 -11.93 -7.71
CA ILE A 85 2.47 -12.83 -8.42
C ILE A 85 3.18 -14.13 -8.79
N GLY A 86 4.36 -14.05 -9.41
CA GLY A 86 5.14 -15.22 -9.78
C GLY A 86 5.51 -16.08 -8.58
N GLN A 87 6.01 -15.47 -7.51
CA GLN A 87 6.42 -16.19 -6.31
C GLN A 87 5.22 -16.85 -5.60
N ILE A 88 4.12 -16.13 -5.41
CA ILE A 88 2.92 -16.66 -4.77
C ILE A 88 2.37 -17.82 -5.58
N THR A 89 2.27 -17.68 -6.90
CA THR A 89 1.76 -18.73 -7.79
C THR A 89 2.60 -20.00 -7.70
N ILE A 90 3.92 -19.88 -7.86
CA ILE A 90 4.83 -21.04 -7.84
C ILE A 90 4.81 -21.72 -6.48
N LEU A 91 4.91 -20.95 -5.38
CA LEU A 91 4.90 -21.53 -4.06
C LEU A 91 3.55 -22.18 -3.69
N SER A 92 2.43 -21.57 -4.10
CA SER A 92 1.11 -22.15 -3.85
C SER A 92 0.85 -23.41 -4.65
N LEU A 93 1.18 -23.45 -5.95
CA LEU A 93 0.83 -24.58 -6.80
C LEU A 93 1.78 -25.77 -6.63
N PHE A 94 3.08 -25.51 -6.47
CA PHE A 94 4.07 -26.59 -6.52
C PHE A 94 4.59 -27.02 -5.14
N TYR A 95 4.53 -26.16 -4.12
CA TYR A 95 5.16 -26.45 -2.84
C TYR A 95 4.18 -26.56 -1.67
N PHE A 96 3.29 -25.60 -1.50
CA PHE A 96 2.48 -25.50 -0.28
C PHE A 96 1.08 -26.06 -0.42
N GLY A 97 0.50 -26.03 -1.61
CA GLY A 97 -0.89 -26.42 -1.84
C GLY A 97 -1.90 -25.37 -1.31
N SER A 98 -3.17 -25.59 -1.63
CA SER A 98 -4.27 -24.70 -1.24
C SER A 98 -4.49 -24.63 0.27
N ALA A 99 -4.32 -25.75 0.98
CA ALA A 99 -4.52 -25.84 2.43
C ALA A 99 -3.58 -24.93 3.26
N SER A 100 -2.44 -24.51 2.69
CA SER A 100 -1.52 -23.58 3.35
C SER A 100 -2.03 -22.14 3.40
N GLY A 101 -3.03 -21.79 2.59
CA GLY A 101 -3.52 -20.42 2.45
C GLY A 101 -2.52 -19.44 1.83
N PHE A 102 -1.38 -19.90 1.30
CA PHE A 102 -0.32 -18.99 0.78
C PHE A 102 -0.81 -18.10 -0.36
N HIS A 103 -1.75 -18.57 -1.18
CA HIS A 103 -2.41 -17.82 -2.25
C HIS A 103 -3.22 -16.60 -1.74
N TRP A 104 -3.60 -16.55 -0.46
CA TRP A 104 -4.25 -15.37 0.13
C TRP A 104 -3.37 -14.11 0.07
N LEU A 105 -2.06 -14.27 -0.12
CA LEU A 105 -1.16 -13.13 -0.34
C LEU A 105 -1.45 -12.35 -1.63
N PHE A 106 -2.22 -12.90 -2.59
CA PHE A 106 -2.71 -12.14 -3.75
C PHE A 106 -3.55 -10.94 -3.35
N VAL A 107 -4.26 -11.01 -2.23
CA VAL A 107 -5.04 -9.89 -1.69
C VAL A 107 -4.14 -8.67 -1.40
N ASN A 108 -2.91 -8.91 -0.93
CA ASN A 108 -1.94 -7.84 -0.72
C ASN A 108 -1.45 -7.23 -2.04
N VAL A 109 -1.34 -8.02 -3.11
CA VAL A 109 -0.98 -7.52 -4.45
C VAL A 109 -2.08 -6.64 -5.01
N ILE A 110 -3.35 -7.06 -4.82
CA ILE A 110 -4.51 -6.28 -5.23
C ILE A 110 -4.53 -4.93 -4.49
N ALA A 111 -4.43 -4.95 -3.16
CA ALA A 111 -4.42 -3.74 -2.35
C ALA A 111 -3.24 -2.80 -2.71
N TYR A 112 -2.04 -3.35 -2.91
CA TYR A 112 -0.88 -2.61 -3.42
C TYR A 112 -1.20 -1.88 -4.73
N SER A 113 -1.83 -2.58 -5.67
CA SER A 113 -2.14 -2.03 -6.99
C SER A 113 -3.07 -0.82 -6.93
N PHE A 114 -4.04 -0.82 -6.03
CA PHE A 114 -4.95 0.32 -5.84
C PHE A 114 -4.26 1.55 -5.24
N ILE A 115 -3.23 1.36 -4.42
CA ILE A 115 -2.54 2.46 -3.74
C ILE A 115 -1.44 3.05 -4.61
N VAL A 116 -0.70 2.21 -5.32
CA VAL A 116 0.55 2.59 -5.96
C VAL A 116 0.35 3.03 -7.40
N PHE A 117 -0.57 2.39 -8.17
CA PHE A 117 -0.83 2.79 -9.54
C PHE A 117 -1.72 4.03 -9.62
N ARG A 118 -1.27 5.03 -10.39
CA ARG A 118 -1.97 6.30 -10.62
C ARG A 118 -3.19 6.10 -11.54
N ALA A 119 -4.01 7.16 -11.65
CA ALA A 119 -5.19 7.15 -12.51
C ALA A 119 -4.86 7.01 -14.00
N ASP A 120 -3.71 7.53 -14.45
CA ASP A 120 -3.20 7.39 -15.80
C ASP A 120 -2.71 5.96 -16.11
N GLN A 121 -2.31 5.20 -15.08
CA GLN A 121 -1.88 3.80 -15.16
C GLN A 121 -3.03 2.80 -14.94
N ARG A 122 -4.29 3.25 -15.09
CA ARG A 122 -5.48 2.42 -14.81
C ARG A 122 -5.47 1.08 -15.55
N PHE A 123 -4.99 1.04 -16.79
CA PHE A 123 -4.92 -0.19 -17.59
C PHE A 123 -4.03 -1.23 -16.92
N ILE A 124 -2.80 -0.86 -16.57
CA ILE A 124 -1.85 -1.76 -15.88
C ILE A 124 -2.42 -2.22 -14.54
N LYS A 125 -3.00 -1.30 -13.77
CA LYS A 125 -3.64 -1.61 -12.49
C LYS A 125 -4.70 -2.70 -12.63
N TYR A 126 -5.63 -2.55 -13.57
CA TYR A 126 -6.70 -3.53 -13.75
C TYR A 126 -6.19 -4.88 -14.26
N TRP A 127 -5.14 -4.92 -15.10
CA TRP A 127 -4.52 -6.18 -15.51
C TRP A 127 -3.83 -6.90 -14.35
N VAL A 128 -3.12 -6.18 -13.49
CA VAL A 128 -2.51 -6.76 -12.29
C VAL A 128 -3.57 -7.30 -11.34
N VAL A 129 -4.64 -6.54 -11.12
CA VAL A 129 -5.76 -6.96 -10.26
C VAL A 129 -6.47 -8.19 -10.84
N ALA A 130 -6.87 -8.14 -12.12
CA ALA A 130 -7.57 -9.25 -12.78
C ALA A 130 -6.69 -10.52 -12.81
N GLY A 131 -5.41 -10.39 -13.15
CA GLY A 131 -4.46 -11.50 -13.12
C GLY A 131 -4.31 -12.10 -11.72
N SER A 132 -4.23 -11.26 -10.69
CA SER A 132 -4.15 -11.72 -9.29
C SER A 132 -5.42 -12.47 -8.86
N VAL A 133 -6.60 -11.99 -9.24
CA VAL A 133 -7.89 -12.66 -8.94
C VAL A 133 -7.98 -14.00 -9.66
N VAL A 134 -7.65 -14.05 -10.95
CA VAL A 134 -7.66 -15.31 -11.71
C VAL A 134 -6.70 -16.33 -11.12
N LEU A 135 -5.47 -15.92 -10.81
CA LEU A 135 -4.47 -16.83 -10.20
C LEU A 135 -4.85 -17.25 -8.78
N PHE A 136 -5.47 -16.38 -8.00
CA PHE A 136 -6.04 -16.74 -6.70
C PHE A 136 -7.08 -17.87 -6.86
N LEU A 137 -8.03 -17.71 -7.79
CA LEU A 137 -9.05 -18.72 -8.06
C LEU A 137 -8.43 -20.02 -8.58
N VAL A 138 -7.44 -19.93 -9.46
CA VAL A 138 -6.70 -21.11 -9.96
C VAL A 138 -6.03 -21.86 -8.80
N CYS A 139 -5.33 -21.16 -7.91
CA CYS A 139 -4.68 -21.79 -6.73
C CYS A 139 -5.69 -22.40 -5.78
N GLU A 140 -6.85 -21.77 -5.58
CA GLU A 140 -7.91 -22.28 -4.69
C GLU A 140 -8.59 -23.52 -5.27
N PHE A 141 -9.02 -23.47 -6.55
CA PHE A 141 -9.82 -24.54 -7.15
C PHE A 141 -8.99 -25.73 -7.64
N LEU A 142 -7.71 -25.57 -7.97
CA LEU A 142 -6.87 -26.71 -8.32
C LEU A 142 -6.62 -27.67 -7.15
N ASN A 143 -6.94 -27.26 -5.92
CA ASN A 143 -6.86 -28.08 -4.71
C ASN A 143 -5.60 -28.95 -4.65
N THR A 144 -4.46 -28.36 -4.99
CA THR A 144 -3.18 -29.07 -5.03
C THR A 144 -2.80 -29.51 -3.62
N LYS A 145 -2.55 -30.80 -3.44
CA LYS A 145 -1.94 -31.29 -2.20
C LYS A 145 -0.50 -30.80 -2.17
N GLY A 146 -0.15 -29.98 -1.16
CA GLY A 146 1.23 -29.51 -1.01
C GLY A 146 2.18 -30.70 -0.91
N LEU A 147 3.22 -30.69 -1.75
CA LEU A 147 4.20 -31.78 -1.82
C LEU A 147 5.08 -31.88 -0.58
N TYR A 148 5.19 -30.81 0.20
CA TYR A 148 6.27 -30.69 1.20
C TYR A 148 5.83 -30.29 2.61
N LEU A 149 4.59 -29.91 2.83
CA LEU A 149 4.16 -29.47 4.15
C LEU A 149 3.34 -30.57 4.86
N THR A 150 3.77 -30.91 6.07
CA THR A 150 2.96 -31.70 7.01
C THR A 150 1.79 -30.85 7.55
N SER A 151 0.75 -31.46 8.10
CA SER A 151 -0.39 -30.74 8.65
C SER A 151 -0.03 -29.66 9.69
N PRO A 152 0.91 -29.85 10.64
CA PRO A 152 1.31 -28.80 11.55
C PRO A 152 2.05 -27.65 10.85
N ASP A 153 2.86 -27.94 9.82
CA ASP A 153 3.57 -26.89 9.06
C ASP A 153 2.61 -26.05 8.23
N GLN A 154 1.55 -26.64 7.67
CA GLN A 154 0.48 -25.92 6.95
C GLN A 154 -0.22 -24.93 7.87
N SER A 155 -0.53 -25.30 9.11
CA SER A 155 -1.16 -24.40 10.08
C SER A 155 -0.27 -23.24 10.47
N ILE A 156 1.05 -23.45 10.58
CA ILE A 156 2.03 -22.39 10.85
C ILE A 156 2.08 -21.41 9.68
N VAL A 157 2.17 -21.92 8.44
CA VAL A 157 2.20 -21.10 7.23
C VAL A 157 0.89 -20.31 7.10
N LEU A 158 -0.27 -20.95 7.28
CA LEU A 158 -1.57 -20.29 7.23
C LEU A 158 -1.67 -19.15 8.25
N THR A 159 -1.25 -19.40 9.49
CA THR A 159 -1.25 -18.38 10.55
C THR A 159 -0.33 -17.21 10.19
N ALA A 160 0.89 -17.49 9.71
CA ALA A 160 1.82 -16.47 9.29
C ALA A 160 1.29 -15.63 8.12
N VAL A 161 0.68 -16.27 7.11
CA VAL A 161 0.03 -15.60 5.98
C VAL A 161 -1.10 -14.71 6.45
N PHE A 162 -1.98 -15.22 7.32
CA PHE A 162 -3.09 -14.45 7.88
C PHE A 162 -2.61 -13.19 8.61
N LEU A 163 -1.60 -13.34 9.48
CA LEU A 163 -1.00 -12.20 10.19
C LEU A 163 -0.37 -11.19 9.22
N CYS A 164 0.33 -11.66 8.19
CA CYS A 164 0.90 -10.79 7.16
C CYS A 164 -0.18 -10.00 6.40
N VAL A 165 -1.28 -10.66 6.03
CA VAL A 165 -2.41 -10.01 5.36
C VAL A 165 -3.04 -8.96 6.28
N CYS A 166 -3.37 -9.30 7.52
CA CYS A 166 -3.95 -8.38 8.49
C CYS A 166 -3.03 -7.17 8.74
N PHE A 167 -1.74 -7.40 8.95
CA PHE A 167 -0.78 -6.33 9.16
C PHE A 167 -0.68 -5.40 7.95
N TYR A 168 -0.62 -5.96 6.74
CA TYR A 168 -0.58 -5.17 5.51
C TYR A 168 -1.83 -4.30 5.37
N PHE A 169 -3.02 -4.85 5.62
CA PHE A 169 -4.27 -4.09 5.60
C PHE A 169 -4.30 -2.98 6.65
N ALA A 170 -3.84 -3.23 7.86
CA ALA A 170 -3.76 -2.20 8.89
C ALA A 170 -2.89 -1.01 8.44
N VAL A 171 -1.74 -1.28 7.82
CA VAL A 171 -0.87 -0.23 7.26
C VAL A 171 -1.57 0.52 6.11
N VAL A 172 -2.22 -0.21 5.19
CA VAL A 172 -2.96 0.38 4.06
C VAL A 172 -4.08 1.30 4.55
N ILE A 173 -4.88 0.84 5.50
CA ILE A 173 -5.97 1.62 6.08
C ILE A 173 -5.43 2.90 6.74
N ASN A 174 -4.35 2.79 7.54
CA ASN A 174 -3.72 3.96 8.15
C ASN A 174 -3.24 4.98 7.11
N LEU A 175 -2.62 4.52 6.02
CA LEU A 175 -2.18 5.41 4.93
C LEU A 175 -3.35 6.10 4.25
N VAL A 176 -4.42 5.37 3.94
CA VAL A 176 -5.64 5.93 3.33
C VAL A 176 -6.29 6.95 4.26
N MET A 177 -6.45 6.63 5.54
CA MET A 177 -7.02 7.53 6.53
C MET A 177 -6.18 8.80 6.72
N SER A 178 -4.86 8.69 6.71
CA SER A 178 -3.97 9.85 6.77
C SER A 178 -4.13 10.77 5.56
N ARG A 179 -4.25 10.19 4.35
CA ARG A 179 -4.53 10.96 3.13
C ARG A 179 -5.88 11.67 3.18
N LEU A 180 -6.93 10.96 3.60
CA LEU A 180 -8.27 11.54 3.75
C LEU A 180 -8.27 12.72 4.73
N LYS A 181 -7.57 12.58 5.86
CA LYS A 181 -7.42 13.68 6.84
C LYS A 181 -6.69 14.88 6.21
N ALA A 182 -5.61 14.66 5.48
CA ALA A 182 -4.87 15.73 4.81
C ALA A 182 -5.71 16.46 3.76
N VAL A 183 -6.44 15.73 2.92
CA VAL A 183 -7.35 16.30 1.92
C VAL A 183 -8.47 17.08 2.60
N ASN A 184 -9.08 16.52 3.64
CA ASN A 184 -10.16 17.18 4.36
C ASN A 184 -9.72 18.47 5.06
N SER A 185 -8.52 18.46 5.68
CA SER A 185 -7.93 19.66 6.27
C SER A 185 -7.66 20.75 5.23
N HIS A 186 -7.17 20.36 4.05
CA HIS A 186 -6.94 21.30 2.95
C HIS A 186 -8.25 21.90 2.42
N LEU A 187 -9.27 21.06 2.18
CA LEU A 187 -10.59 21.52 1.78
C LEU A 187 -11.21 22.46 2.80
N ARG A 188 -11.04 22.16 4.10
CA ARG A 188 -11.49 23.03 5.17
C ARG A 188 -10.79 24.39 5.13
N THR A 189 -9.46 24.41 4.93
CA THR A 189 -8.70 25.67 4.81
C THR A 189 -9.18 26.51 3.62
N LEU A 190 -9.45 25.86 2.46
CA LEU A 190 -10.01 26.57 1.28
C LEU A 190 -11.41 27.12 1.56
N ALA A 191 -12.27 26.34 2.23
CA ALA A 191 -13.62 26.80 2.58
C ALA A 191 -13.65 27.91 3.65
N GLU A 192 -12.59 28.02 4.46
CA GLU A 192 -12.48 29.03 5.53
C GLU A 192 -11.90 30.36 5.08
N ARG A 193 -11.31 30.42 3.87
CA ARG A 193 -10.73 31.64 3.29
C ARG A 193 -11.50 32.11 2.06
N ASP A 194 -11.66 33.42 1.95
CA ASP A 194 -12.17 34.06 0.75
C ASP A 194 -11.11 34.05 -0.35
N GLU A 195 -11.46 33.53 -1.54
CA GLU A 195 -10.52 33.38 -2.66
C GLU A 195 -10.00 34.71 -3.22
N LEU A 196 -10.76 35.79 -3.07
CA LEU A 196 -10.42 37.11 -3.64
C LEU A 196 -9.55 37.92 -2.71
N THR A 197 -9.86 37.92 -1.42
CA THR A 197 -9.19 38.77 -0.44
C THR A 197 -8.14 38.02 0.39
N GLY A 198 -8.18 36.68 0.43
CA GLY A 198 -7.34 35.86 1.28
C GLY A 198 -7.69 35.93 2.78
N LEU A 199 -8.72 36.69 3.13
CA LEU A 199 -9.21 36.85 4.49
C LEU A 199 -10.08 35.67 4.91
N SER A 200 -10.36 35.55 6.22
CA SER A 200 -11.30 34.53 6.74
C SER A 200 -12.69 34.79 6.16
N ASN A 201 -13.32 33.73 5.64
CA ASN A 201 -14.69 33.80 5.17
C ASN A 201 -15.62 34.22 6.33
N ARG A 202 -16.69 34.99 6.00
CA ARG A 202 -17.69 35.46 6.97
C ARG A 202 -18.21 34.32 7.89
N ARG A 203 -18.39 33.14 7.34
CA ARG A 203 -18.84 31.95 8.10
C ARG A 203 -17.85 31.55 9.20
N LYS A 204 -16.53 31.61 8.91
CA LYS A 204 -15.48 31.32 9.90
C LYS A 204 -15.44 32.39 10.97
N VAL A 205 -15.46 33.67 10.58
CA VAL A 205 -15.44 34.77 11.53
C VAL A 205 -16.60 34.66 12.52
N LEU A 206 -17.81 34.34 12.06
CA LEU A 206 -18.97 34.14 12.92
C LEU A 206 -18.83 32.93 13.86
N ALA A 207 -18.28 31.80 13.35
CA ALA A 207 -18.06 30.61 14.17
C ALA A 207 -17.01 30.86 15.25
N ASP A 208 -15.90 31.51 14.90
CA ASP A 208 -14.84 31.89 15.85
C ASP A 208 -15.36 32.91 16.90
N ALA A 209 -16.21 33.85 16.46
CA ALA A 209 -16.85 34.79 17.37
C ALA A 209 -17.74 34.10 18.42
N VAL A 210 -18.56 33.11 17.99
CA VAL A 210 -19.41 32.33 18.92
C VAL A 210 -18.56 31.61 19.95
N ASN A 211 -17.44 30.99 19.54
CA ASN A 211 -16.53 30.29 20.45
C ASN A 211 -15.88 31.26 21.46
N ILE A 212 -15.41 32.43 20.99
CA ILE A 212 -14.80 33.44 21.85
C ILE A 212 -15.83 33.98 22.86
N PHE A 213 -17.08 34.18 22.46
CA PHE A 213 -18.14 34.62 23.37
C PHE A 213 -18.53 33.56 24.38
N ALA A 214 -18.47 32.27 24.01
CA ALA A 214 -18.73 31.19 24.97
C ALA A 214 -17.66 31.10 26.06
N ASP A 215 -16.40 31.38 25.72
CA ASP A 215 -15.27 31.32 26.66
C ASP A 215 -15.03 32.61 27.43
N SER A 216 -15.52 33.77 26.92
CA SER A 216 -15.24 35.09 27.49
C SER A 216 -16.41 36.08 27.25
N PRO A 217 -17.38 36.17 28.13
CA PRO A 217 -18.61 37.00 27.93
C PRO A 217 -18.37 38.50 27.82
N CYS A 218 -17.14 39.00 28.01
CA CYS A 218 -16.78 40.41 27.96
C CYS A 218 -15.98 40.87 26.74
N VAL A 219 -15.93 40.10 25.66
CA VAL A 219 -15.19 40.43 24.43
C VAL A 219 -16.05 41.27 23.48
N ARG A 220 -15.53 42.40 23.00
CA ARG A 220 -16.13 43.18 21.89
C ARG A 220 -15.46 42.77 20.57
N ILE A 221 -16.27 42.36 19.61
CA ILE A 221 -15.79 42.09 18.24
C ILE A 221 -16.04 43.32 17.38
N VAL A 222 -14.98 43.88 16.82
CA VAL A 222 -15.06 44.96 15.82
C VAL A 222 -14.86 44.32 14.44
N VAL A 223 -15.89 44.35 13.60
CA VAL A 223 -15.82 43.92 12.19
C VAL A 223 -15.62 45.19 11.36
N ALA A 224 -14.45 45.35 10.77
CA ALA A 224 -14.12 46.42 9.85
C ALA A 224 -14.38 46.00 8.39
#